data_10ebef29582e771588003feb2a8f6654
#
_entry.id   10ebef29582e771588003feb2a8f6654
#
_cell.length_a   1.000
_cell.length_b   1.000
_cell.length_c   1.000
_cell.angle_alpha   90.00
_cell.angle_beta   90.00
_cell.angle_gamma   90.00
#
_symmetry.space_group_name_H-M   'P 1'
#
loop_
_entity.id
_entity.type
_entity.pdbx_description
1 polymer ?
#
loop_
_entity_poly.entity_id
_entity_poly.type
_entity_poly.pdbx_seq_one_letter_code
_entity_poly.pdbx_strand_id
1 'polypeptide(L)'
;GLKFVFTGSSLRVLASAAARVDEARFQLDVIRVNTLPSFGYQAQTGGGKADPNALKVGGGFNSGVTKAFGVLNWELDLWGRLKRSTEAARAQLLAQQSVQNALKVSLVAEAASAYFLLCDLDNRLLIAKRTVESRKESSRIINERFEKGYVAELDKLQAIQQEALVAALIPNIQRQIVQVENTL
;
A
#
# COMPACT_ATOMS: atom_id res chain seq x y z
N GLY A 1 9.69 15.39 -19.42
CA GLY A 1 8.78 15.32 -18.27
C GLY A 1 8.47 13.87 -17.96
N LEU A 2 9.11 13.32 -16.93
CA LEU A 2 8.79 11.99 -16.39
C LEU A 2 7.34 12.03 -15.87
N LYS A 3 6.44 11.34 -16.54
CA LYS A 3 5.14 10.98 -16.00
C LYS A 3 5.39 9.80 -15.06
N PHE A 4 5.43 10.03 -13.76
CA PHE A 4 5.33 8.97 -12.78
C PHE A 4 3.98 8.27 -12.98
N VAL A 5 3.99 7.13 -13.61
CA VAL A 5 2.85 6.22 -13.66
C VAL A 5 2.91 5.41 -12.38
N PHE A 6 2.16 5.82 -11.36
CA PHE A 6 1.96 4.99 -10.20
C PHE A 6 1.47 3.62 -10.69
N THR A 7 2.27 2.61 -10.47
CA THR A 7 1.93 1.23 -10.84
C THR A 7 0.61 0.86 -10.18
N GLY A 8 -0.25 0.11 -10.85
CA GLY A 8 -1.55 -0.28 -10.31
C GLY A 8 -1.51 -0.96 -8.94
N SER A 9 -0.35 -1.48 -8.52
CA SER A 9 -0.08 -2.01 -7.18
C SER A 9 -0.06 -0.93 -6.10
N SER A 10 0.61 0.20 -6.33
CA SER A 10 0.71 1.30 -5.35
C SER A 10 -0.63 1.99 -5.13
N LEU A 11 -1.43 2.15 -6.20
CA LEU A 11 -2.80 2.66 -6.10
C LEU A 11 -3.71 1.71 -5.30
N ARG A 12 -3.58 0.39 -5.46
CA ARG A 12 -4.33 -0.60 -4.67
C ARG A 12 -3.96 -0.55 -3.20
N VAL A 13 -2.69 -0.38 -2.87
CA VAL A 13 -2.23 -0.24 -1.48
C VAL A 13 -2.83 1.00 -0.83
N LEU A 14 -2.84 2.15 -1.52
CA LEU A 14 -3.47 3.38 -1.01
C LEU A 14 -4.99 3.23 -0.86
N ALA A 15 -5.67 2.59 -1.83
CA ALA A 15 -7.10 2.33 -1.75
C ALA A 15 -7.45 1.40 -0.59
N SER A 16 -6.67 0.35 -0.35
CA SER A 16 -6.86 -0.55 0.79
C SER A 16 -6.64 0.16 2.14
N ALA A 17 -5.66 1.06 2.22
CA ALA A 17 -5.43 1.85 3.43
C ALA A 17 -6.57 2.84 3.69
N ALA A 18 -7.14 3.47 2.64
CA ALA A 18 -8.31 4.32 2.77
C ALA A 18 -9.53 3.53 3.26
N ALA A 19 -9.78 2.34 2.69
CA ALA A 19 -10.87 1.46 3.13
C ALA A 19 -10.75 1.04 4.61
N ARG A 20 -9.53 0.80 5.11
CA ARG A 20 -9.30 0.51 6.55
C ARG A 20 -9.61 1.71 7.46
N VAL A 21 -9.36 2.93 6.99
CA VAL A 21 -9.75 4.14 7.74
C VAL A 21 -11.27 4.25 7.80
N ASP A 22 -11.98 3.98 6.69
CA ASP A 22 -13.44 4.01 6.67
C ASP A 22 -14.04 2.88 7.53
N GLU A 23 -13.45 1.69 7.51
CA GLU A 23 -13.82 0.59 8.41
C GLU A 23 -13.72 1.01 9.89
N ALA A 24 -12.59 1.60 10.29
CA ALA A 24 -12.39 2.07 11.66
C ALA A 24 -13.38 3.20 12.04
N ARG A 25 -13.79 4.04 11.08
CA ARG A 25 -14.82 5.06 11.26
C ARG A 25 -16.18 4.44 11.51
N PHE A 26 -16.60 3.47 10.71
CA PHE A 26 -17.85 2.75 10.93
C PHE A 26 -17.86 1.98 12.23
N GLN A 27 -16.74 1.35 12.61
CA GLN A 27 -16.61 0.70 13.91
C GLN A 27 -16.81 1.67 15.09
N LEU A 28 -16.23 2.89 14.99
CA LEU A 28 -16.46 3.94 15.98
C LEU A 28 -17.95 4.33 16.04
N ASP A 29 -18.61 4.46 14.91
CA ASP A 29 -20.03 4.82 14.87
C ASP A 29 -20.93 3.73 15.45
N VAL A 30 -20.63 2.44 15.18
CA VAL A 30 -21.33 1.31 15.81
C VAL A 30 -21.17 1.32 17.33
N ILE A 31 -19.96 1.59 17.84
CA ILE A 31 -19.72 1.67 19.28
C ILE A 31 -20.47 2.86 19.90
N ARG A 32 -20.54 3.99 19.21
CA ARG A 32 -21.30 5.16 19.67
C ARG A 32 -22.80 4.91 19.74
N VAL A 33 -23.37 4.16 18.79
CA VAL A 33 -24.80 3.82 18.82
C VAL A 33 -25.16 3.02 20.08
N ASN A 34 -24.25 2.22 20.62
CA ASN A 34 -24.49 1.49 21.87
C ASN A 34 -24.63 2.40 23.11
N THR A 35 -24.27 3.68 23.01
CA THR A 35 -24.51 4.66 24.09
C THR A 35 -25.91 5.26 24.03
N LEU A 36 -26.66 5.05 22.95
CA LEU A 36 -28.01 5.56 22.75
C LEU A 36 -29.05 4.49 23.12
N PRO A 37 -30.25 4.91 23.55
CA PRO A 37 -31.35 3.97 23.75
C PRO A 37 -31.78 3.35 22.43
N SER A 38 -31.99 2.04 22.40
CA SER A 38 -32.53 1.32 21.26
C SER A 38 -33.99 0.97 21.49
N PHE A 39 -34.80 1.22 20.45
CA PHE A 39 -36.21 0.91 20.43
C PHE A 39 -36.45 -0.27 19.50
N GLY A 40 -37.11 -1.31 20.01
CA GLY A 40 -37.53 -2.45 19.25
C GLY A 40 -39.04 -2.68 19.40
N TYR A 41 -39.62 -3.43 18.49
CA TYR A 41 -40.97 -4.00 18.66
C TYR A 41 -40.89 -5.49 18.46
N GLN A 42 -41.64 -6.22 19.28
CA GLN A 42 -41.82 -7.66 19.14
C GLN A 42 -43.33 -7.96 18.99
N ALA A 43 -43.68 -8.64 17.91
CA ALA A 43 -45.04 -9.16 17.70
C ALA A 43 -44.96 -10.68 17.66
N GLN A 44 -45.70 -11.36 18.51
CA GLN A 44 -45.79 -12.82 18.56
C GLN A 44 -47.25 -13.27 18.40
N THR A 45 -47.50 -14.10 17.37
CA THR A 45 -48.78 -14.76 17.22
C THR A 45 -48.60 -16.25 17.57
N GLY A 46 -49.36 -16.76 18.52
CA GLY A 46 -49.34 -18.17 18.90
C GLY A 46 -50.75 -18.73 18.89
N GLY A 47 -50.95 -19.86 18.18
CA GLY A 47 -52.16 -20.68 18.34
C GLY A 47 -52.00 -21.56 19.62
N GLY A 48 -52.52 -21.12 20.75
CA GLY A 48 -52.48 -21.86 22.00
C GLY A 48 -53.65 -21.42 22.91
N LYS A 49 -53.99 -22.24 23.89
CA LYS A 49 -55.03 -21.91 24.91
C LYS A 49 -54.64 -20.60 25.57
N ALA A 50 -55.56 -19.62 25.59
CA ALA A 50 -55.35 -18.33 26.22
C ALA A 50 -54.95 -18.50 27.68
N ASP A 51 -53.81 -17.95 28.06
CA ASP A 51 -53.42 -17.82 29.49
C ASP A 51 -54.37 -16.81 30.15
N PRO A 52 -55.15 -17.22 31.18
CA PRO A 52 -56.11 -16.34 31.81
C PRO A 52 -55.46 -15.13 32.51
N ASN A 53 -54.17 -15.15 32.74
CA ASN A 53 -53.39 -14.07 33.36
C ASN A 53 -52.71 -13.12 32.36
N ALA A 54 -52.86 -13.37 31.06
CA ALA A 54 -52.30 -12.48 30.04
C ALA A 54 -53.06 -11.16 30.00
N LEU A 55 -52.36 -10.04 30.08
CA LEU A 55 -52.93 -8.70 29.98
C LEU A 55 -53.62 -8.54 28.60
N LYS A 56 -54.95 -8.40 28.57
CA LYS A 56 -55.73 -8.20 27.36
C LYS A 56 -55.56 -6.75 26.87
N VAL A 57 -54.65 -6.53 25.95
CA VAL A 57 -54.55 -5.25 25.23
C VAL A 57 -55.23 -5.43 23.88
N GLY A 58 -56.45 -4.91 23.76
CA GLY A 58 -57.19 -4.72 22.49
C GLY A 58 -58.01 -5.87 21.99
N GLY A 59 -59.30 -5.63 21.81
CA GLY A 59 -60.39 -6.20 21.01
C GLY A 59 -60.35 -7.66 20.60
N GLY A 60 -61.31 -8.45 21.07
CA GLY A 60 -61.47 -9.86 20.78
C GLY A 60 -61.65 -10.21 19.32
N PHE A 61 -60.76 -11.08 18.82
CA PHE A 61 -61.05 -12.02 17.74
C PHE A 61 -60.64 -13.41 18.23
N ASN A 62 -61.50 -14.34 17.95
CA ASN A 62 -61.46 -15.71 18.37
C ASN A 62 -60.16 -16.42 17.86
N SER A 63 -59.49 -17.14 18.73
CA SER A 63 -58.52 -18.21 18.49
C SER A 63 -57.08 -17.83 18.04
N GLY A 64 -56.53 -16.71 18.46
CA GLY A 64 -55.07 -16.50 18.41
C GLY A 64 -54.65 -15.41 19.38
N VAL A 65 -53.75 -15.70 20.32
CA VAL A 65 -53.20 -14.65 21.17
C VAL A 65 -52.11 -13.94 20.39
N THR A 66 -52.42 -12.72 19.92
CA THR A 66 -51.40 -11.82 19.34
C THR A 66 -50.89 -10.90 20.45
N LYS A 67 -49.62 -10.95 20.72
CA LYS A 67 -48.94 -10.05 21.67
C LYS A 67 -48.01 -9.15 20.91
N ALA A 68 -48.13 -7.84 21.09
CA ALA A 68 -47.22 -6.87 20.57
C ALA A 68 -46.61 -6.07 21.73
N PHE A 69 -45.29 -5.97 21.77
CA PHE A 69 -44.55 -5.24 22.79
C PHE A 69 -43.58 -4.25 22.16
N GLY A 70 -43.54 -3.02 22.71
CA GLY A 70 -42.42 -2.13 22.53
C GLY A 70 -41.32 -2.49 23.53
N VAL A 71 -40.10 -2.62 23.06
CA VAL A 71 -38.92 -2.92 23.91
C VAL A 71 -37.99 -1.73 23.84
N LEU A 72 -37.64 -1.16 24.99
CA LEU A 72 -36.61 -0.13 25.15
C LEU A 72 -35.42 -0.76 25.85
N ASN A 73 -34.26 -0.75 25.18
CA ASN A 73 -33.01 -1.18 25.78
C ASN A 73 -32.10 0.03 25.86
N TRP A 74 -31.62 0.37 27.06
CA TRP A 74 -30.66 1.41 27.31
C TRP A 74 -29.74 1.01 28.45
N GLU A 75 -28.42 1.10 28.18
CA GLU A 75 -27.39 0.87 29.22
C GLU A 75 -26.91 2.23 29.73
N LEU A 76 -27.20 2.48 31.03
CA LEU A 76 -26.67 3.64 31.76
C LEU A 76 -25.20 3.39 32.08
N ASP A 77 -24.29 4.17 31.47
CA ASP A 77 -22.83 3.99 31.63
C ASP A 77 -22.30 4.60 32.94
N LEU A 78 -22.74 4.07 34.10
CA LEU A 78 -22.39 4.57 35.43
C LEU A 78 -20.89 4.42 35.74
N TRP A 79 -20.23 3.41 35.18
CA TRP A 79 -18.81 3.11 35.40
C TRP A 79 -17.92 3.52 34.23
N GLY A 80 -18.46 4.13 33.21
CA GLY A 80 -17.70 4.65 32.07
C GLY A 80 -17.22 3.59 31.07
N ARG A 81 -17.79 2.38 31.08
CA ARG A 81 -17.42 1.28 30.17
C ARG A 81 -17.60 1.68 28.70
N LEU A 82 -18.77 2.19 28.33
CA LEU A 82 -19.10 2.62 26.98
C LEU A 82 -18.28 3.85 26.54
N LYS A 83 -18.05 4.78 27.47
CA LYS A 83 -17.19 5.95 27.26
C LYS A 83 -15.76 5.52 26.94
N ARG A 84 -15.18 4.60 27.70
CA ARG A 84 -13.82 4.08 27.45
C ARG A 84 -13.73 3.27 26.15
N SER A 85 -14.77 2.51 25.83
CA SER A 85 -14.86 1.80 24.55
C SER A 85 -14.86 2.78 23.36
N THR A 86 -15.61 3.88 23.46
CA THR A 86 -15.64 4.92 22.43
C THR A 86 -14.28 5.64 22.30
N GLU A 87 -13.60 5.90 23.42
CA GLU A 87 -12.26 6.48 23.43
C GLU A 87 -11.25 5.56 22.77
N ALA A 88 -11.30 4.26 23.05
CA ALA A 88 -10.46 3.26 22.39
C ALA A 88 -10.70 3.19 20.87
N ALA A 89 -11.97 3.20 20.45
CA ALA A 89 -12.32 3.20 19.03
C ALA A 89 -11.84 4.48 18.30
N ARG A 90 -11.87 5.65 18.96
CA ARG A 90 -11.29 6.89 18.42
C ARG A 90 -9.77 6.78 18.26
N ALA A 91 -9.08 6.23 19.26
CA ALA A 91 -7.65 6.01 19.18
C ALA A 91 -7.29 5.05 18.02
N GLN A 92 -8.10 4.01 17.80
CA GLN A 92 -7.95 3.08 16.68
C GLN A 92 -8.13 3.78 15.33
N LEU A 93 -9.13 4.65 15.19
CA LEU A 93 -9.31 5.45 13.97
C LEU A 93 -8.09 6.36 13.69
N LEU A 94 -7.57 7.05 14.70
CA LEU A 94 -6.37 7.89 14.58
C LEU A 94 -5.13 7.06 14.20
N ALA A 95 -5.01 5.85 14.76
CA ALA A 95 -3.95 4.91 14.41
C ALA A 95 -4.02 4.52 12.92
N GLN A 96 -5.20 4.19 12.39
CA GLN A 96 -5.37 3.86 10.96
C GLN A 96 -5.06 5.06 10.05
N GLN A 97 -5.44 6.28 10.44
CA GLN A 97 -5.06 7.49 9.71
C GLN A 97 -3.54 7.71 9.68
N SER A 98 -2.87 7.45 10.80
CA SER A 98 -1.40 7.53 10.87
C SER A 98 -0.73 6.50 9.99
N VAL A 99 -1.24 5.27 9.95
CA VAL A 99 -0.76 4.21 9.03
C VAL A 99 -0.96 4.62 7.57
N GLN A 100 -2.11 5.19 7.21
CA GLN A 100 -2.34 5.70 5.85
C GLN A 100 -1.32 6.79 5.47
N ASN A 101 -1.02 7.71 6.37
CA ASN A 101 -0.03 8.76 6.13
C ASN A 101 1.39 8.19 6.01
N ALA A 102 1.76 7.21 6.84
CA ALA A 102 3.04 6.51 6.74
C ALA A 102 3.20 5.81 5.38
N LEU A 103 2.15 5.16 4.88
CA LEU A 103 2.14 4.55 3.54
C LEU A 103 2.34 5.59 2.42
N LYS A 104 1.73 6.78 2.53
CA LYS A 104 1.97 7.86 1.55
C LYS A 104 3.44 8.29 1.53
N VAL A 105 4.03 8.47 2.71
CA VAL A 105 5.45 8.85 2.83
C VAL A 105 6.36 7.76 2.28
N SER A 106 6.07 6.50 2.58
CA SER A 106 6.81 5.34 2.08
C SER A 106 6.80 5.28 0.54
N LEU A 107 5.64 5.47 -0.09
CA LEU A 107 5.52 5.48 -1.56
C LEU A 107 6.30 6.63 -2.21
N VAL A 108 6.26 7.83 -1.60
CA VAL A 108 7.05 8.97 -2.09
C VAL A 108 8.54 8.69 -1.96
N ALA A 109 8.98 8.10 -0.85
CA ALA A 109 10.38 7.74 -0.63
C ALA A 109 10.87 6.67 -1.62
N GLU A 110 10.03 5.67 -1.92
CA GLU A 110 10.33 4.62 -2.91
C GLU A 110 10.48 5.21 -4.31
N ALA A 111 9.53 6.06 -4.74
CA ALA A 111 9.61 6.73 -6.02
C ALA A 111 10.85 7.65 -6.14
N ALA A 112 11.18 8.39 -5.08
CA ALA A 112 12.38 9.23 -5.06
C ALA A 112 13.66 8.40 -5.13
N SER A 113 13.72 7.28 -4.41
CA SER A 113 14.87 6.37 -4.43
C SER A 113 15.10 5.76 -5.81
N ALA A 114 14.03 5.32 -6.47
CA ALA A 114 14.09 4.78 -7.83
C ALA A 114 14.52 5.85 -8.85
N TYR A 115 14.05 7.09 -8.70
CA TYR A 115 14.47 8.21 -9.52
C TYR A 115 15.98 8.50 -9.39
N PHE A 116 16.49 8.59 -8.16
CA PHE A 116 17.92 8.82 -7.95
C PHE A 116 18.77 7.65 -8.44
N LEU A 117 18.30 6.43 -8.30
CA LEU A 117 18.97 5.25 -8.85
C LEU A 117 19.05 5.33 -10.38
N LEU A 118 17.97 5.75 -11.05
CA LEU A 118 17.95 5.93 -12.50
C LEU A 118 18.97 6.99 -12.94
N CYS A 119 19.02 8.14 -12.26
CA CYS A 119 20.00 9.19 -12.54
C CYS A 119 21.44 8.69 -12.35
N ASP A 120 21.71 7.88 -11.33
CA ASP A 120 23.04 7.29 -11.11
C ASP A 120 23.41 6.32 -12.24
N LEU A 121 22.49 5.44 -12.64
CA LEU A 121 22.70 4.50 -13.75
C LEU A 121 22.93 5.20 -15.09
N ASP A 122 22.20 6.29 -15.38
CA ASP A 122 22.42 7.10 -16.57
C ASP A 122 23.81 7.74 -16.59
N ASN A 123 24.25 8.27 -15.44
CA ASN A 123 25.61 8.81 -15.30
C ASN A 123 26.67 7.72 -15.47
N ARG A 124 26.48 6.55 -14.88
CA ARG A 124 27.39 5.39 -15.07
C ARG A 124 27.44 4.95 -16.52
N LEU A 125 26.30 4.93 -17.23
CA LEU A 125 26.28 4.62 -18.64
C LEU A 125 27.06 5.63 -19.47
N LEU A 126 26.92 6.93 -19.19
CA LEU A 126 27.65 8.00 -19.84
C LEU A 126 29.16 7.85 -19.62
N ILE A 127 29.58 7.59 -18.38
CA ILE A 127 30.98 7.36 -18.02
C ILE A 127 31.54 6.11 -18.72
N ALA A 128 30.79 5.01 -18.71
CA ALA A 128 31.19 3.76 -19.36
C ALA A 128 31.41 3.98 -20.88
N LYS A 129 30.47 4.65 -21.56
CA LYS A 129 30.62 4.98 -22.99
C LYS A 129 31.86 5.85 -23.29
N ARG A 130 32.12 6.88 -22.49
CA ARG A 130 33.31 7.72 -22.62
C ARG A 130 34.59 6.93 -22.35
N THR A 131 34.57 6.03 -21.38
CA THR A 131 35.71 5.18 -21.05
C THR A 131 36.02 4.19 -22.17
N VAL A 132 34.99 3.58 -22.78
CA VAL A 132 35.18 2.72 -23.96
C VAL A 132 35.86 3.49 -25.11
N GLU A 133 35.38 4.69 -25.42
CA GLU A 133 35.97 5.50 -26.47
C GLU A 133 37.44 5.84 -26.18
N SER A 134 37.79 6.22 -24.97
CA SER A 134 39.16 6.46 -24.55
C SER A 134 40.04 5.19 -24.62
N ARG A 135 39.49 4.01 -24.21
CA ARG A 135 40.20 2.74 -24.32
C ARG A 135 40.42 2.31 -25.76
N LYS A 136 39.43 2.52 -26.64
CA LYS A 136 39.50 2.25 -28.06
C LYS A 136 40.63 3.08 -28.74
N GLU A 137 40.72 4.36 -28.40
CA GLU A 137 41.81 5.20 -28.91
C GLU A 137 43.19 4.75 -28.39
N SER A 138 43.28 4.36 -27.10
CA SER A 138 44.50 3.79 -26.55
C SER A 138 44.89 2.48 -27.24
N SER A 139 43.93 1.60 -27.49
CA SER A 139 44.12 0.32 -28.20
C SER A 139 44.61 0.57 -29.64
N ARG A 140 44.05 1.57 -30.31
CA ARG A 140 44.49 2.00 -31.66
C ARG A 140 45.96 2.42 -31.68
N ILE A 141 46.36 3.31 -30.74
CA ILE A 141 47.74 3.80 -30.62
C ILE A 141 48.71 2.67 -30.32
N ILE A 142 48.38 1.76 -29.40
CA ILE A 142 49.22 0.61 -29.05
C ILE A 142 49.35 -0.35 -30.25
N ASN A 143 48.26 -0.59 -30.98
CA ASN A 143 48.32 -1.41 -32.21
C ASN A 143 49.25 -0.81 -33.27
N GLU A 144 49.20 0.51 -33.54
CA GLU A 144 50.09 1.21 -34.46
C GLU A 144 51.58 1.10 -34.04
N ARG A 145 51.84 1.20 -32.73
CA ARG A 145 53.20 1.01 -32.13
C ARG A 145 53.69 -0.42 -32.32
N PHE A 146 52.81 -1.41 -32.11
CA PHE A 146 53.12 -2.81 -32.34
C PHE A 146 53.50 -3.08 -33.79
N GLU A 147 52.73 -2.57 -34.77
CA GLU A 147 53.00 -2.72 -36.17
C GLU A 147 54.36 -2.12 -36.59
N LYS A 148 54.80 -1.08 -35.87
CA LYS A 148 56.12 -0.46 -36.04
C LYS A 148 57.25 -1.12 -35.24
N GLY A 149 56.93 -2.18 -34.45
CA GLY A 149 57.92 -2.92 -33.65
C GLY A 149 58.34 -2.24 -32.32
N TYR A 150 57.60 -1.24 -31.85
CA TYR A 150 57.96 -0.49 -30.65
C TYR A 150 57.41 -1.10 -29.34
N VAL A 151 56.45 -2.00 -29.39
CA VAL A 151 55.83 -2.62 -28.22
C VAL A 151 55.67 -4.12 -28.44
N ALA A 152 55.57 -4.89 -27.35
CA ALA A 152 55.36 -6.34 -27.41
C ALA A 152 53.92 -6.71 -27.74
N GLU A 153 53.68 -7.90 -28.27
CA GLU A 153 52.37 -8.44 -28.55
C GLU A 153 51.48 -8.52 -27.29
N LEU A 154 52.11 -8.77 -26.14
CA LEU A 154 51.45 -8.79 -24.85
C LEU A 154 50.75 -7.45 -24.56
N ASP A 155 51.41 -6.32 -24.81
CA ASP A 155 50.90 -4.96 -24.56
C ASP A 155 49.66 -4.72 -25.45
N LYS A 156 49.70 -5.14 -26.73
CA LYS A 156 48.58 -5.08 -27.66
C LYS A 156 47.39 -5.90 -27.14
N LEU A 157 47.60 -7.15 -26.75
CA LEU A 157 46.54 -8.01 -26.24
C LEU A 157 45.93 -7.48 -24.93
N GLN A 158 46.76 -6.93 -24.04
CA GLN A 158 46.25 -6.27 -22.82
C GLN A 158 45.39 -5.05 -23.11
N ALA A 159 45.75 -4.22 -24.10
CA ALA A 159 44.97 -3.07 -24.50
C ALA A 159 43.59 -3.49 -25.04
N ILE A 160 43.54 -4.48 -25.92
CA ILE A 160 42.30 -5.07 -26.45
C ILE A 160 41.43 -5.65 -25.32
N GLN A 161 42.05 -6.37 -24.38
CA GLN A 161 41.34 -6.93 -23.23
C GLN A 161 40.72 -5.83 -22.36
N GLN A 162 41.44 -4.74 -22.09
CA GLN A 162 40.93 -3.60 -21.29
C GLN A 162 39.75 -2.91 -21.98
N GLU A 163 39.79 -2.74 -23.30
CA GLU A 163 38.69 -2.20 -24.10
C GLU A 163 37.45 -3.11 -23.99
N ALA A 164 37.62 -4.42 -24.19
CA ALA A 164 36.55 -5.41 -24.14
C ALA A 164 35.90 -5.49 -22.76
N LEU A 165 36.68 -5.43 -21.68
CA LEU A 165 36.17 -5.44 -20.30
C LEU A 165 35.24 -4.27 -20.01
N VAL A 166 35.63 -3.05 -20.42
CA VAL A 166 34.79 -1.87 -20.22
C VAL A 166 33.54 -1.91 -21.13
N ALA A 167 33.70 -2.34 -22.38
CA ALA A 167 32.57 -2.49 -23.31
C ALA A 167 31.50 -3.47 -22.79
N ALA A 168 31.91 -4.54 -22.12
CA ALA A 168 31.02 -5.53 -21.54
C ALA A 168 30.16 -4.99 -20.37
N LEU A 169 30.52 -3.85 -19.75
CA LEU A 169 29.72 -3.22 -18.69
C LEU A 169 28.48 -2.52 -19.25
N ILE A 170 28.52 -2.01 -20.48
CA ILE A 170 27.44 -1.21 -21.07
C ILE A 170 26.11 -1.98 -21.12
N PRO A 171 26.03 -3.20 -21.67
CA PRO A 171 24.77 -3.95 -21.73
C PRO A 171 24.20 -4.25 -20.34
N ASN A 172 25.09 -4.45 -19.36
CA ASN A 172 24.66 -4.71 -17.99
C ASN A 172 23.98 -3.48 -17.36
N ILE A 173 24.59 -2.30 -17.53
CA ILE A 173 24.02 -1.03 -17.04
C ILE A 173 22.69 -0.75 -17.74
N GLN A 174 22.62 -0.93 -19.07
CA GLN A 174 21.39 -0.74 -19.85
C GLN A 174 20.26 -1.64 -19.36
N ARG A 175 20.56 -2.90 -19.05
CA ARG A 175 19.57 -3.84 -18.47
C ARG A 175 19.07 -3.35 -17.11
N GLN A 176 19.96 -2.83 -16.24
CA GLN A 176 19.56 -2.29 -14.94
C GLN A 176 18.67 -1.05 -15.10
N ILE A 177 18.94 -0.16 -16.06
CA ILE A 177 18.09 0.98 -16.37
C ILE A 177 16.67 0.51 -16.72
N VAL A 178 16.54 -0.42 -17.67
CA VAL A 178 15.23 -0.96 -18.07
C VAL A 178 14.50 -1.63 -16.89
N GLN A 179 15.22 -2.32 -16.01
CA GLN A 179 14.63 -2.93 -14.82
C GLN A 179 14.06 -1.86 -13.86
N VAL A 180 14.80 -0.79 -13.61
CA VAL A 180 14.35 0.32 -12.75
C VAL A 180 13.18 1.08 -13.39
N GLU A 181 13.24 1.35 -14.69
CA GLU A 181 12.13 1.98 -15.45
C GLU A 181 10.83 1.16 -15.37
N ASN A 182 10.93 -0.16 -15.42
CA ASN A 182 9.75 -1.04 -15.30
C ASN A 182 9.21 -1.15 -13.87
N THR A 183 9.97 -0.69 -12.87
CA THR A 183 9.55 -0.71 -11.46
C THR A 183 8.85 0.60 -11.06
N LEU A 184 9.10 1.67 -11.78
CA LEU A 184 8.48 2.98 -11.63
C LEU A 184 7.11 3.06 -12.31
#